data_4c2856c7d3f96ecb5ec366339274db39
#
_entry.id   4c2856c7d3f96ecb5ec366339274db39
#
_cell.length_a   1.000
_cell.length_b   1.000
_cell.length_c   1.000
_cell.angle_alpha   90.00
_cell.angle_beta   90.00
_cell.angle_gamma   90.00
#
_symmetry.space_group_name_H-M   'P 1'
#
loop_
_entity.id
_entity.type
_entity.pdbx_description
1 polymer ?
#
loop_
_entity_poly.entity_id
_entity_poly.type
_entity_poly.pdbx_seq_one_letter_code
_entity_poly.pdbx_strand_id
1 'polypeptide(L)'
;MTKYIFVTGGVVSGLGKGITAASLGRLLKNRGLKVAAQKLDPYINVDPGTMSPYQHGEVYVTADGAETDLDLGHYERFIDEDLNKYSNLTTGKVYWNVLNKERRGEFLGSTVQVIPHITNEIKDFVYRVGKQTDADVVITEIGGTIGDIESQPFIEAVRQISLEVGRENSLFIHVTLVPFLRGSDEHKSKPTQHSVKELQGMGINPNIIVLRCDEPLEDSIFKKISLFCNVKLDCVIENITLPCLYEAPLMLEKSRFSDVVCRELGIDAPAPDLAEWENMVRRIKSREKEVRIGLVGKYVQLHDAYLSVAEALRHAGYALNTHIRIRWIDSETLTEASCNEMLDDLDGIIVPGGFGGRGIDGMILAARYARENGIPYFGICLGMQIAVIEYARHVAGIADAHSGEFDELCRHKVIDFMPGQSENIDKGGTLRLGEYPCEIAPGTTMERCYGTSRISERHRHRYEFNNDYRDVLTRAGLTLSGMSPDGRLVETVELTGRPFFVGVQYHPEFKSRPNKAHPLFRGFIAAALDRAEHKR
;
A
#
# COMPACT_ATOMS: atom_id res chain seq x y z
N MET A 1 -24.35 2.09 17.60
CA MET A 1 -23.36 1.10 18.12
C MET A 1 -22.58 0.59 16.94
N THR A 2 -21.26 0.62 17.03
CA THR A 2 -20.36 0.16 15.95
C THR A 2 -20.60 -1.32 15.65
N LYS A 3 -20.67 -1.68 14.37
CA LYS A 3 -20.76 -3.06 13.89
C LYS A 3 -19.38 -3.57 13.52
N TYR A 4 -19.11 -4.85 13.77
CA TYR A 4 -17.80 -5.48 13.53
C TYR A 4 -17.91 -6.58 12.48
N ILE A 5 -17.14 -6.48 11.43
CA ILE A 5 -17.05 -7.48 10.36
C ILE A 5 -15.65 -8.09 10.39
N PHE A 6 -15.58 -9.41 10.55
CA PHE A 6 -14.33 -10.16 10.56
C PHE A 6 -14.18 -10.93 9.27
N VAL A 7 -13.09 -10.67 8.52
CA VAL A 7 -12.79 -11.35 7.27
C VAL A 7 -11.68 -12.36 7.52
N THR A 8 -12.01 -13.63 7.40
CA THR A 8 -11.08 -14.76 7.54
C THR A 8 -10.85 -15.41 6.18
N GLY A 9 -9.79 -16.19 6.05
CA GLY A 9 -9.52 -16.93 4.82
C GLY A 9 -9.06 -18.36 5.08
N GLY A 10 -9.30 -19.20 4.12
CA GLY A 10 -8.89 -20.59 4.22
C GLY A 10 -8.45 -21.17 2.89
N VAL A 11 -7.92 -22.39 2.91
CA VAL A 11 -7.37 -23.17 1.81
C VAL A 11 -5.93 -22.75 1.44
N VAL A 12 -5.71 -21.51 1.00
CA VAL A 12 -4.37 -20.98 0.64
C VAL A 12 -4.27 -19.50 0.98
N SER A 13 -3.03 -18.97 1.08
CA SER A 13 -2.77 -17.54 1.15
C SER A 13 -3.01 -16.85 -0.21
N GLY A 14 -3.11 -15.52 -0.22
CA GLY A 14 -3.26 -14.78 -1.47
C GLY A 14 -4.64 -14.87 -2.15
N LEU A 15 -5.68 -15.32 -1.44
CA LEU A 15 -7.05 -15.45 -1.97
C LEU A 15 -7.75 -14.10 -2.22
N GLY A 16 -7.13 -12.98 -1.88
CA GLY A 16 -7.75 -11.67 -2.02
C GLY A 16 -8.73 -11.32 -0.89
N LYS A 17 -8.44 -11.75 0.35
CA LYS A 17 -9.15 -11.28 1.55
C LYS A 17 -9.15 -9.75 1.64
N GLY A 18 -7.96 -9.14 1.47
CA GLY A 18 -7.78 -7.69 1.50
C GLY A 18 -8.64 -6.97 0.46
N ILE A 19 -8.68 -7.47 -0.76
CA ILE A 19 -9.51 -6.90 -1.84
C ILE A 19 -11.00 -7.09 -1.55
N THR A 20 -11.40 -8.21 -0.97
CA THR A 20 -12.80 -8.44 -0.55
C THR A 20 -13.19 -7.47 0.56
N ALA A 21 -12.33 -7.29 1.57
CA ALA A 21 -12.53 -6.34 2.67
C ALA A 21 -12.58 -4.89 2.17
N ALA A 22 -11.62 -4.50 1.32
CA ALA A 22 -11.56 -3.18 0.71
C ALA A 22 -12.78 -2.87 -0.18
N SER A 23 -13.21 -3.85 -0.99
CA SER A 23 -14.40 -3.73 -1.83
C SER A 23 -15.67 -3.56 -1.00
N LEU A 24 -15.82 -4.36 0.07
CA LEU A 24 -16.93 -4.19 1.00
C LEU A 24 -16.90 -2.82 1.67
N GLY A 25 -15.72 -2.36 2.09
CA GLY A 25 -15.56 -1.03 2.66
C GLY A 25 -16.01 0.08 1.72
N ARG A 26 -15.66 0.00 0.43
CA ARG A 26 -16.15 0.92 -0.61
C ARG A 26 -17.68 0.86 -0.76
N LEU A 27 -18.25 -0.33 -0.82
CA LEU A 27 -19.69 -0.53 -0.97
C LEU A 27 -20.46 0.07 0.22
N LEU A 28 -20.01 -0.19 1.45
CA LEU A 28 -20.64 0.36 2.66
C LEU A 28 -20.48 1.87 2.77
N LYS A 29 -19.32 2.42 2.39
CA LYS A 29 -19.12 3.87 2.29
C LYS A 29 -20.08 4.51 1.30
N ASN A 30 -20.31 3.87 0.15
CA ASN A 30 -21.26 4.36 -0.88
C ASN A 30 -22.72 4.23 -0.45
N ARG A 31 -23.02 3.54 0.66
CA ARG A 31 -24.31 3.54 1.37
C ARG A 31 -24.43 4.66 2.41
N GLY A 32 -23.40 5.50 2.56
CA GLY A 32 -23.35 6.59 3.52
C GLY A 32 -22.84 6.20 4.90
N LEU A 33 -22.28 4.99 5.08
CA LEU A 33 -21.74 4.54 6.35
C LEU A 33 -20.28 5.01 6.53
N LYS A 34 -19.91 5.33 7.77
CA LYS A 34 -18.51 5.55 8.16
C LYS A 34 -17.83 4.21 8.37
N VAL A 35 -16.82 3.90 7.57
CA VAL A 35 -16.14 2.60 7.58
C VAL A 35 -14.69 2.77 8.01
N ALA A 36 -14.25 1.97 8.97
CA ALA A 36 -12.83 1.79 9.31
C ALA A 36 -12.37 0.39 8.89
N ALA A 37 -11.15 0.30 8.37
CA ALA A 37 -10.52 -0.97 8.00
C ALA A 37 -9.30 -1.25 8.88
N GLN A 38 -9.09 -2.54 9.18
CA GLN A 38 -8.01 -3.01 10.05
C GLN A 38 -7.49 -4.36 9.57
N LYS A 39 -6.17 -4.56 9.74
CA LYS A 39 -5.46 -5.82 9.47
C LYS A 39 -4.82 -6.36 10.73
N LEU A 40 -5.01 -7.66 11.01
CA LEU A 40 -4.33 -8.40 12.06
C LEU A 40 -3.36 -9.39 11.41
N ASP A 41 -2.05 -9.18 11.60
CA ASP A 41 -1.00 -9.99 10.96
C ASP A 41 -0.37 -10.97 11.95
N PRO A 42 -0.36 -12.29 11.66
CA PRO A 42 0.06 -13.31 12.63
C PRO A 42 1.59 -13.48 12.76
N TYR A 43 2.42 -12.69 12.09
CA TYR A 43 3.87 -12.77 12.23
C TYR A 43 4.39 -12.10 13.51
N ILE A 44 5.61 -12.55 13.95
CA ILE A 44 6.24 -12.13 15.22
C ILE A 44 6.98 -10.79 15.11
N ASN A 45 7.18 -10.23 13.94
CA ASN A 45 7.76 -8.90 13.80
C ASN A 45 6.86 -7.86 14.49
N VAL A 46 7.46 -6.88 15.18
CA VAL A 46 6.70 -5.80 15.83
C VAL A 46 5.96 -4.95 14.81
N ASP A 47 6.64 -4.68 13.69
CA ASP A 47 6.10 -4.05 12.49
C ASP A 47 6.87 -4.56 11.25
N PRO A 48 6.43 -4.28 10.02
CA PRO A 48 7.12 -4.70 8.81
C PRO A 48 8.34 -3.83 8.45
N GLY A 49 8.64 -2.77 9.19
CA GLY A 49 9.67 -1.78 8.84
C GLY A 49 11.07 -2.34 8.64
N THR A 50 11.41 -3.45 9.32
CA THR A 50 12.70 -4.14 9.20
C THR A 50 12.65 -5.36 8.29
N MET A 51 11.50 -5.69 7.71
CA MET A 51 11.33 -6.86 6.84
C MET A 51 11.90 -6.61 5.44
N SER A 52 12.37 -7.68 4.81
CA SER A 52 12.84 -7.60 3.43
C SER A 52 11.66 -7.40 2.47
N PRO A 53 11.71 -6.39 1.57
CA PRO A 53 10.69 -6.23 0.53
C PRO A 53 10.51 -7.44 -0.39
N TYR A 54 11.54 -8.29 -0.55
CA TYR A 54 11.44 -9.54 -1.31
C TYR A 54 10.58 -10.62 -0.64
N GLN A 55 10.38 -10.54 0.67
CA GLN A 55 9.58 -11.53 1.40
C GLN A 55 8.17 -11.03 1.69
N HIS A 56 8.01 -9.72 1.89
CA HIS A 56 6.78 -9.14 2.42
C HIS A 56 6.10 -8.14 1.48
N GLY A 57 6.77 -7.73 0.40
CA GLY A 57 6.31 -6.64 -0.44
C GLY A 57 6.67 -5.26 0.15
N GLU A 58 5.97 -4.22 -0.26
CA GLU A 58 6.22 -2.86 0.23
C GLU A 58 5.82 -2.69 1.70
N VAL A 59 6.53 -1.83 2.40
CA VAL A 59 6.11 -1.32 3.71
C VAL A 59 5.25 -0.07 3.46
N TYR A 60 3.97 -0.16 3.80
CA TYR A 60 3.03 0.95 3.66
C TYR A 60 3.08 1.84 4.91
N VAL A 61 3.09 3.17 4.73
CA VAL A 61 3.15 4.12 5.85
C VAL A 61 1.85 4.90 5.94
N THR A 62 1.22 4.86 7.12
CA THR A 62 0.00 5.61 7.42
C THR A 62 0.28 7.11 7.62
N ALA A 63 -0.77 7.94 7.61
CA ALA A 63 -0.63 9.37 7.82
C ALA A 63 0.02 9.73 9.17
N ASP A 64 -0.26 8.97 10.22
CA ASP A 64 0.31 9.14 11.57
C ASP A 64 1.62 8.39 11.80
N GLY A 65 2.24 7.85 10.75
CA GLY A 65 3.61 7.33 10.76
C GLY A 65 3.77 5.87 11.19
N ALA A 66 2.73 5.05 11.15
CA ALA A 66 2.88 3.62 11.36
C ALA A 66 3.41 2.93 10.10
N GLU A 67 4.44 2.08 10.25
CA GLU A 67 4.88 1.13 9.23
C GLU A 67 3.96 -0.10 9.27
N THR A 68 3.37 -0.45 8.13
CA THR A 68 2.28 -1.42 8.05
C THR A 68 2.38 -2.32 6.84
N ASP A 69 1.54 -3.35 6.81
CA ASP A 69 1.40 -4.26 5.69
C ASP A 69 0.83 -3.55 4.43
N LEU A 70 1.18 -4.06 3.26
CA LEU A 70 0.77 -3.51 1.95
C LEU A 70 -0.76 -3.50 1.74
N ASP A 71 -1.50 -4.38 2.42
CA ASP A 71 -2.96 -4.45 2.31
C ASP A 71 -3.65 -3.15 2.77
N LEU A 72 -3.00 -2.38 3.67
CA LEU A 72 -3.53 -1.08 4.08
C LEU A 72 -3.59 -0.10 2.90
N GLY A 73 -2.66 -0.21 1.97
CA GLY A 73 -2.72 0.52 0.70
C GLY A 73 -3.95 0.16 -0.12
N HIS A 74 -4.36 -1.12 -0.15
CA HIS A 74 -5.61 -1.52 -0.80
C HIS A 74 -6.83 -0.89 -0.11
N TYR A 75 -6.87 -0.93 1.23
CA TYR A 75 -7.99 -0.32 1.95
C TYR A 75 -8.10 1.18 1.66
N GLU A 76 -7.01 1.94 1.75
CA GLU A 76 -7.01 3.37 1.45
C GLU A 76 -7.41 3.66 0.00
N ARG A 77 -6.91 2.89 -0.97
CA ARG A 77 -7.24 3.07 -2.39
C ARG A 77 -8.72 2.81 -2.71
N PHE A 78 -9.33 1.82 -2.07
CA PHE A 78 -10.73 1.47 -2.30
C PHE A 78 -11.69 2.32 -1.46
N ILE A 79 -11.43 2.45 -0.15
CA ILE A 79 -12.33 3.13 0.78
C ILE A 79 -12.20 4.66 0.63
N ASP A 80 -11.02 5.15 0.18
CA ASP A 80 -10.70 6.58 0.08
C ASP A 80 -10.80 7.29 1.43
N GLU A 81 -10.15 6.69 2.44
CA GLU A 81 -9.96 7.21 3.79
C GLU A 81 -8.52 6.95 4.21
N ASP A 82 -7.90 7.90 4.90
CA ASP A 82 -6.58 7.72 5.47
C ASP A 82 -6.65 6.82 6.71
N LEU A 83 -5.82 5.78 6.74
CA LEU A 83 -5.71 4.88 7.87
C LEU A 83 -4.69 5.39 8.89
N ASN A 84 -4.70 4.78 10.07
CA ASN A 84 -3.87 5.19 11.19
C ASN A 84 -3.20 3.98 11.88
N LYS A 85 -2.38 4.23 12.90
CA LYS A 85 -1.63 3.22 13.65
C LYS A 85 -2.49 2.11 14.31
N TYR A 86 -3.79 2.31 14.42
CA TYR A 86 -4.72 1.29 14.90
C TYR A 86 -5.31 0.45 13.78
N SER A 87 -4.94 0.71 12.54
CA SER A 87 -5.38 -0.07 11.39
C SER A 87 -4.52 -1.31 11.13
N ASN A 88 -3.37 -1.46 11.81
CA ASN A 88 -2.53 -2.67 11.68
C ASN A 88 -1.99 -3.14 13.02
N LEU A 89 -2.18 -4.42 13.32
CA LEU A 89 -1.69 -5.08 14.54
C LEU A 89 -1.00 -6.39 14.19
N THR A 90 0.26 -6.53 14.62
CA THR A 90 1.03 -7.78 14.49
C THR A 90 1.02 -8.59 15.78
N THR A 91 1.23 -9.89 15.70
CA THR A 91 1.47 -10.74 16.87
C THR A 91 2.62 -10.20 17.71
N GLY A 92 3.73 -9.80 17.07
CA GLY A 92 4.89 -9.24 17.78
C GLY A 92 4.53 -8.02 18.61
N LYS A 93 3.75 -7.08 18.07
CA LYS A 93 3.30 -5.88 18.78
C LYS A 93 2.40 -6.22 19.97
N VAL A 94 1.51 -7.20 19.83
CA VAL A 94 0.65 -7.67 20.93
C VAL A 94 1.50 -8.23 22.07
N TYR A 95 2.40 -9.17 21.77
CA TYR A 95 3.27 -9.77 22.78
C TYR A 95 4.20 -8.73 23.42
N TRP A 96 4.79 -7.85 22.61
CA TRP A 96 5.63 -6.76 23.11
C TRP A 96 4.90 -5.88 24.14
N ASN A 97 3.66 -5.49 23.84
CA ASN A 97 2.84 -4.69 24.75
C ASN A 97 2.53 -5.42 26.04
N VAL A 98 2.10 -6.68 25.96
CA VAL A 98 1.74 -7.49 27.13
C VAL A 98 2.96 -7.77 28.00
N LEU A 99 4.11 -8.13 27.43
CA LEU A 99 5.35 -8.36 28.16
C LEU A 99 5.85 -7.07 28.85
N ASN A 100 5.76 -5.93 28.20
CA ASN A 100 6.11 -4.65 28.80
C ASN A 100 5.18 -4.31 30.00
N LYS A 101 3.87 -4.57 29.88
CA LYS A 101 2.91 -4.42 30.99
C LYS A 101 3.25 -5.34 32.14
N GLU A 102 3.61 -6.60 31.86
CA GLU A 102 4.05 -7.55 32.88
C GLU A 102 5.30 -7.05 33.63
N ARG A 103 6.33 -6.63 32.87
CA ARG A 103 7.59 -6.12 33.48
C ARG A 103 7.36 -4.86 34.33
N ARG A 104 6.34 -4.06 34.03
CA ARG A 104 5.95 -2.90 34.85
C ARG A 104 5.04 -3.24 36.04
N GLY A 105 4.67 -4.54 36.21
CA GLY A 105 3.83 -5.00 37.30
C GLY A 105 2.34 -4.68 37.15
N GLU A 106 1.86 -4.33 35.95
CA GLU A 106 0.48 -3.93 35.71
C GLU A 106 -0.54 -5.07 35.92
N PHE A 107 -0.08 -6.33 35.94
CA PHE A 107 -0.93 -7.50 36.21
C PHE A 107 -0.98 -7.93 37.67
N LEU A 108 -0.39 -7.15 38.59
CA LEU A 108 -0.48 -7.31 40.04
C LEU A 108 -0.14 -8.72 40.53
N GLY A 109 0.83 -9.37 39.91
CA GLY A 109 1.29 -10.72 40.30
C GLY A 109 0.47 -11.87 39.73
N SER A 110 -0.51 -11.59 38.84
CA SER A 110 -1.26 -12.64 38.16
C SER A 110 -0.40 -13.40 37.15
N THR A 111 -0.67 -14.69 36.97
CA THR A 111 -0.06 -15.46 35.86
C THR A 111 -0.56 -14.93 34.54
N VAL A 112 0.33 -14.41 33.68
CA VAL A 112 0.00 -13.89 32.36
C VAL A 112 -0.10 -15.05 31.36
N GLN A 113 -1.23 -15.15 30.67
CA GLN A 113 -1.56 -16.24 29.73
C GLN A 113 -2.09 -15.69 28.42
N VAL A 114 -2.15 -16.52 27.38
CA VAL A 114 -2.75 -16.14 26.09
C VAL A 114 -4.20 -15.69 26.29
N ILE A 115 -4.98 -16.45 27.01
CA ILE A 115 -6.32 -16.09 27.46
C ILE A 115 -6.23 -15.82 28.98
N PRO A 116 -6.62 -14.63 29.48
CA PRO A 116 -7.25 -13.52 28.76
C PRO A 116 -6.28 -12.41 28.28
N HIS A 117 -5.00 -12.44 28.61
CA HIS A 117 -4.15 -11.24 28.51
C HIS A 117 -3.81 -10.85 27.07
N ILE A 118 -3.40 -11.81 26.23
CA ILE A 118 -3.12 -11.59 24.81
C ILE A 118 -4.44 -11.30 24.07
N THR A 119 -5.49 -12.09 24.33
CA THR A 119 -6.80 -11.86 23.67
C THR A 119 -7.41 -10.53 24.05
N ASN A 120 -7.25 -10.04 25.30
CA ASN A 120 -7.73 -8.73 25.70
C ASN A 120 -6.97 -7.60 25.00
N GLU A 121 -5.64 -7.72 24.85
CA GLU A 121 -4.84 -6.72 24.12
C GLU A 121 -5.30 -6.61 22.65
N ILE A 122 -5.59 -7.75 22.00
CA ILE A 122 -6.12 -7.80 20.64
C ILE A 122 -7.52 -7.15 20.58
N LYS A 123 -8.42 -7.52 21.49
CA LYS A 123 -9.80 -6.96 21.55
C LYS A 123 -9.77 -5.43 21.75
N ASP A 124 -8.96 -4.96 22.69
CA ASP A 124 -8.80 -3.52 22.94
C ASP A 124 -8.35 -2.77 21.69
N PHE A 125 -7.46 -3.37 20.91
CA PHE A 125 -6.98 -2.79 19.67
C PHE A 125 -8.10 -2.71 18.61
N VAL A 126 -8.89 -3.77 18.46
CA VAL A 126 -10.05 -3.79 17.54
C VAL A 126 -11.09 -2.75 17.94
N TYR A 127 -11.37 -2.60 19.24
CA TYR A 127 -12.33 -1.60 19.71
C TYR A 127 -11.83 -0.16 19.55
N ARG A 128 -10.50 0.07 19.67
CA ARG A 128 -9.91 1.41 19.56
C ARG A 128 -10.10 2.03 18.19
N VAL A 129 -9.93 1.28 17.10
CA VAL A 129 -10.10 1.84 15.76
C VAL A 129 -11.51 2.37 15.57
N GLY A 130 -12.53 1.61 15.99
CA GLY A 130 -13.93 2.04 15.89
C GLY A 130 -14.24 3.29 16.71
N LYS A 131 -13.69 3.37 17.93
CA LYS A 131 -13.88 4.54 18.83
C LYS A 131 -13.20 5.80 18.29
N GLN A 132 -11.98 5.67 17.75
CA GLN A 132 -11.21 6.83 17.29
C GLN A 132 -11.70 7.41 15.97
N THR A 133 -12.23 6.57 15.10
CA THR A 133 -12.76 6.98 13.79
C THR A 133 -14.25 7.30 13.83
N ASP A 134 -14.93 7.08 14.96
CA ASP A 134 -16.40 7.18 15.09
C ASP A 134 -17.10 6.37 13.99
N ALA A 135 -16.57 5.16 13.71
CA ALA A 135 -17.02 4.32 12.63
C ALA A 135 -18.36 3.63 12.95
N ASP A 136 -19.26 3.60 11.97
CA ASP A 136 -20.47 2.78 12.00
C ASP A 136 -20.12 1.30 11.86
N VAL A 137 -19.12 1.00 11.01
CA VAL A 137 -18.65 -0.35 10.71
C VAL A 137 -17.12 -0.42 10.76
N VAL A 138 -16.60 -1.42 11.49
CA VAL A 138 -15.18 -1.79 11.49
C VAL A 138 -15.02 -3.10 10.74
N ILE A 139 -14.23 -3.11 9.68
CA ILE A 139 -13.87 -4.30 8.92
C ILE A 139 -12.47 -4.72 9.33
N THR A 140 -12.35 -5.88 9.98
CA THR A 140 -11.07 -6.44 10.44
C THR A 140 -10.73 -7.69 9.63
N GLU A 141 -9.66 -7.62 8.84
CA GLU A 141 -9.11 -8.78 8.14
C GLU A 141 -8.12 -9.52 9.05
N ILE A 142 -8.27 -10.84 9.14
CA ILE A 142 -7.32 -11.70 9.84
C ILE A 142 -6.35 -12.30 8.81
N GLY A 143 -5.06 -11.99 8.98
CA GLY A 143 -3.97 -12.53 8.17
C GLY A 143 -3.79 -14.03 8.38
N GLY A 144 -3.06 -14.67 7.46
CA GLY A 144 -2.84 -16.11 7.46
C GLY A 144 -4.04 -16.91 6.92
N THR A 145 -3.97 -18.21 7.10
CA THR A 145 -4.98 -19.20 6.69
C THR A 145 -5.60 -19.83 7.92
N ILE A 146 -6.90 -20.10 7.88
CA ILE A 146 -7.55 -20.76 9.01
C ILE A 146 -6.92 -22.14 9.24
N GLY A 147 -6.60 -22.46 10.50
CA GLY A 147 -5.83 -23.64 10.90
C GLY A 147 -4.35 -23.34 11.21
N ASP A 148 -3.81 -22.20 10.76
CA ASP A 148 -2.44 -21.78 11.09
C ASP A 148 -2.34 -21.49 12.60
N ILE A 149 -1.29 -22.02 13.26
CA ILE A 149 -1.05 -21.84 14.70
C ILE A 149 -0.90 -20.37 15.05
N GLU A 150 -0.22 -19.61 14.20
CA GLU A 150 0.09 -18.21 14.40
C GLU A 150 -1.14 -17.32 14.49
N SER A 151 -2.22 -17.66 13.79
CA SER A 151 -3.46 -16.88 13.76
C SER A 151 -4.43 -17.22 14.89
N GLN A 152 -4.23 -18.31 15.63
CA GLN A 152 -5.17 -18.78 16.67
C GLN A 152 -5.50 -17.72 17.74
N PRO A 153 -4.55 -16.93 18.29
CA PRO A 153 -4.91 -15.90 19.27
C PRO A 153 -5.83 -14.82 18.70
N PHE A 154 -5.68 -14.47 17.41
CA PHE A 154 -6.56 -13.52 16.74
C PHE A 154 -7.96 -14.11 16.54
N ILE A 155 -8.05 -15.35 16.06
CA ILE A 155 -9.33 -16.05 15.88
C ILE A 155 -10.08 -16.17 17.22
N GLU A 156 -9.39 -16.52 18.30
CA GLU A 156 -10.00 -16.59 19.63
C GLU A 156 -10.46 -15.20 20.11
N ALA A 157 -9.67 -14.15 19.90
CA ALA A 157 -10.05 -12.79 20.27
C ALA A 157 -11.31 -12.30 19.53
N VAL A 158 -11.41 -12.52 18.21
CA VAL A 158 -12.59 -12.09 17.45
C VAL A 158 -13.82 -12.94 17.77
N ARG A 159 -13.64 -14.22 18.13
CA ARG A 159 -14.71 -15.03 18.69
C ARG A 159 -15.26 -14.45 19.99
N GLN A 160 -14.36 -14.01 20.90
CA GLN A 160 -14.74 -13.34 22.14
C GLN A 160 -15.45 -12.01 21.89
N ILE A 161 -14.95 -11.18 20.94
CA ILE A 161 -15.62 -9.93 20.55
C ILE A 161 -17.07 -10.20 20.14
N SER A 162 -17.32 -11.23 19.32
CA SER A 162 -18.68 -11.59 18.90
C SER A 162 -19.60 -11.93 20.07
N LEU A 163 -19.08 -12.54 21.14
CA LEU A 163 -19.85 -12.79 22.36
C LEU A 163 -20.12 -11.51 23.16
N GLU A 164 -19.13 -10.62 23.23
CA GLU A 164 -19.21 -9.38 24.02
C GLU A 164 -20.15 -8.34 23.40
N VAL A 165 -20.08 -8.16 22.06
CA VAL A 165 -20.90 -7.15 21.36
C VAL A 165 -22.28 -7.69 20.95
N GLY A 166 -22.48 -9.00 21.00
CA GLY A 166 -23.67 -9.70 20.49
C GLY A 166 -23.56 -10.06 19.00
N ARG A 167 -24.20 -11.15 18.64
CA ARG A 167 -24.19 -11.66 17.26
C ARG A 167 -24.84 -10.72 16.26
N GLU A 168 -25.76 -9.90 16.69
CA GLU A 168 -26.41 -8.86 15.89
C GLU A 168 -25.49 -7.68 15.56
N ASN A 169 -24.34 -7.57 16.25
CA ASN A 169 -23.35 -6.51 16.05
C ASN A 169 -22.03 -7.03 15.48
N SER A 170 -21.95 -8.33 15.16
CA SER A 170 -20.76 -8.96 14.60
C SER A 170 -21.11 -9.90 13.44
N LEU A 171 -20.24 -9.93 12.41
CA LEU A 171 -20.44 -10.73 11.22
C LEU A 171 -19.12 -11.34 10.77
N PHE A 172 -19.14 -12.63 10.42
CA PHE A 172 -17.98 -13.35 9.91
C PHE A 172 -18.14 -13.62 8.41
N ILE A 173 -17.17 -13.14 7.63
CA ILE A 173 -17.03 -13.42 6.20
C ILE A 173 -15.83 -14.36 6.04
N HIS A 174 -16.06 -15.50 5.39
CA HIS A 174 -15.00 -16.46 5.14
C HIS A 174 -14.70 -16.55 3.64
N VAL A 175 -13.49 -16.14 3.26
CA VAL A 175 -13.02 -16.18 1.86
C VAL A 175 -12.34 -17.52 1.62
N THR A 176 -12.80 -18.26 0.61
CA THR A 176 -12.30 -19.61 0.29
C THR A 176 -12.06 -19.79 -1.20
N LEU A 177 -11.43 -20.88 -1.57
CA LEU A 177 -11.12 -21.22 -2.96
C LEU A 177 -12.05 -22.34 -3.46
N VAL A 178 -12.62 -22.14 -4.65
CA VAL A 178 -13.28 -23.18 -5.45
C VAL A 178 -12.45 -23.39 -6.72
N PRO A 179 -11.48 -24.32 -6.71
CA PRO A 179 -10.64 -24.55 -7.87
C PRO A 179 -11.40 -25.26 -8.98
N PHE A 180 -11.10 -24.89 -10.23
CA PHE A 180 -11.49 -25.64 -11.42
C PHE A 180 -10.42 -26.66 -11.77
N LEU A 181 -10.80 -27.94 -11.83
CA LEU A 181 -9.89 -29.03 -12.18
C LEU A 181 -10.02 -29.39 -13.66
N ARG A 182 -9.11 -28.91 -14.48
CA ARG A 182 -9.10 -29.16 -15.93
C ARG A 182 -9.14 -30.63 -16.31
N GLY A 183 -8.58 -31.53 -15.47
CA GLY A 183 -8.56 -32.97 -15.74
C GLY A 183 -9.92 -33.67 -15.62
N SER A 184 -10.83 -33.13 -14.81
CA SER A 184 -12.22 -33.62 -14.62
C SER A 184 -13.27 -32.63 -15.13
N ASP A 185 -12.84 -31.48 -15.67
CA ASP A 185 -13.68 -30.42 -16.21
C ASP A 185 -14.81 -30.00 -15.25
N GLU A 186 -14.46 -29.74 -13.99
CA GLU A 186 -15.42 -29.42 -12.95
C GLU A 186 -14.84 -28.56 -11.81
N HIS A 187 -15.70 -27.75 -11.18
CA HIS A 187 -15.39 -27.06 -9.95
C HIS A 187 -15.44 -27.97 -8.72
N LYS A 188 -14.49 -27.80 -7.79
CA LYS A 188 -14.42 -28.60 -6.55
C LYS A 188 -14.76 -27.78 -5.30
N SER A 189 -15.89 -28.09 -4.68
CA SER A 189 -16.34 -27.46 -3.44
C SER A 189 -15.70 -28.01 -2.15
N LYS A 190 -14.99 -29.14 -2.21
CA LYS A 190 -14.39 -29.78 -1.03
C LYS A 190 -13.40 -28.92 -0.27
N PRO A 191 -12.49 -28.16 -0.91
CA PRO A 191 -11.56 -27.26 -0.19
C PRO A 191 -12.31 -26.24 0.67
N THR A 192 -13.37 -25.61 0.14
CA THR A 192 -14.25 -24.70 0.89
C THR A 192 -14.90 -25.38 2.08
N GLN A 193 -15.49 -26.59 1.90
CA GLN A 193 -16.14 -27.34 2.97
C GLN A 193 -15.18 -27.67 4.13
N HIS A 194 -13.92 -28.05 3.80
CA HIS A 194 -12.90 -28.34 4.81
C HIS A 194 -12.49 -27.07 5.56
N SER A 195 -12.26 -25.98 4.86
CA SER A 195 -11.89 -24.71 5.46
C SER A 195 -12.97 -24.17 6.41
N VAL A 196 -14.24 -24.24 6.02
CA VAL A 196 -15.37 -23.85 6.88
C VAL A 196 -15.46 -24.77 8.12
N LYS A 197 -15.23 -26.07 7.96
CA LYS A 197 -15.19 -27.00 9.10
C LYS A 197 -14.10 -26.64 10.10
N GLU A 198 -12.93 -26.25 9.63
CA GLU A 198 -11.82 -25.83 10.48
C GLU A 198 -12.21 -24.58 11.29
N LEU A 199 -12.80 -23.57 10.64
CA LEU A 199 -13.30 -22.37 11.31
C LEU A 199 -14.39 -22.70 12.35
N GLN A 200 -15.30 -23.60 12.03
CA GLN A 200 -16.35 -24.07 12.95
C GLN A 200 -15.76 -24.81 14.14
N GLY A 201 -14.68 -25.60 13.93
CA GLY A 201 -13.92 -26.25 14.99
C GLY A 201 -13.33 -25.28 16.01
N MET A 202 -13.05 -24.05 15.60
CA MET A 202 -12.61 -22.94 16.48
C MET A 202 -13.77 -22.15 17.10
N GLY A 203 -15.03 -22.61 16.93
CA GLY A 203 -16.22 -22.01 17.53
C GLY A 203 -16.81 -20.82 16.75
N ILE A 204 -16.43 -20.62 15.49
CA ILE A 204 -16.94 -19.56 14.63
C ILE A 204 -17.74 -20.16 13.48
N ASN A 205 -19.00 -19.77 13.35
CA ASN A 205 -19.80 -20.05 12.17
C ASN A 205 -19.79 -18.84 11.24
N PRO A 206 -19.32 -18.98 9.98
CA PRO A 206 -19.38 -17.88 9.05
C PRO A 206 -20.82 -17.52 8.71
N ASN A 207 -21.10 -16.22 8.61
CA ASN A 207 -22.39 -15.71 8.14
C ASN A 207 -22.44 -15.70 6.61
N ILE A 208 -21.30 -15.34 6.00
CA ILE A 208 -21.15 -15.21 4.55
C ILE A 208 -19.90 -15.97 4.12
N ILE A 209 -20.01 -16.68 3.00
CA ILE A 209 -18.86 -17.34 2.36
C ILE A 209 -18.62 -16.67 1.01
N VAL A 210 -17.39 -16.18 0.79
CA VAL A 210 -16.96 -15.61 -0.49
C VAL A 210 -16.11 -16.66 -1.21
N LEU A 211 -16.55 -17.05 -2.40
CA LEU A 211 -15.95 -18.11 -3.21
C LEU A 211 -15.01 -17.52 -4.26
N ARG A 212 -13.73 -17.60 -4.01
CA ARG A 212 -12.72 -17.22 -5.00
C ARG A 212 -12.64 -18.29 -6.08
N CYS A 213 -12.76 -17.89 -7.34
CA CYS A 213 -12.70 -18.77 -8.51
C CYS A 213 -12.12 -18.01 -9.70
N ASP A 214 -11.61 -18.75 -10.69
CA ASP A 214 -11.09 -18.17 -11.93
C ASP A 214 -12.17 -18.10 -13.03
N GLU A 215 -13.16 -18.98 -12.95
CA GLU A 215 -14.27 -19.09 -13.88
C GLU A 215 -15.61 -19.02 -13.14
N PRO A 216 -16.71 -18.59 -13.81
CA PRO A 216 -18.04 -18.55 -13.21
C PRO A 216 -18.49 -19.93 -12.66
N LEU A 217 -19.12 -19.91 -11.49
CA LEU A 217 -19.59 -21.12 -10.81
C LEU A 217 -21.00 -21.51 -11.25
N GLU A 218 -21.24 -22.82 -11.34
CA GLU A 218 -22.60 -23.33 -11.58
C GLU A 218 -23.46 -23.21 -10.31
N ASP A 219 -24.78 -23.04 -10.47
CA ASP A 219 -25.77 -22.98 -9.39
C ASP A 219 -25.68 -24.17 -8.42
N SER A 220 -25.26 -25.32 -8.91
CA SER A 220 -25.09 -26.54 -8.12
C SER A 220 -24.03 -26.36 -7.03
N ILE A 221 -22.97 -25.58 -7.27
CA ILE A 221 -21.90 -25.30 -6.31
C ILE A 221 -22.42 -24.43 -5.17
N PHE A 222 -23.16 -23.36 -5.47
CA PHE A 222 -23.76 -22.49 -4.45
C PHE A 222 -24.69 -23.29 -3.51
N LYS A 223 -25.62 -24.09 -4.07
CA LYS A 223 -26.52 -24.94 -3.30
C LYS A 223 -25.77 -25.94 -2.42
N LYS A 224 -24.72 -26.54 -2.97
CA LYS A 224 -23.91 -27.52 -2.24
C LYS A 224 -23.14 -26.86 -1.08
N ILE A 225 -22.54 -25.71 -1.30
CA ILE A 225 -21.81 -24.98 -0.25
C ILE A 225 -22.79 -24.46 0.82
N SER A 226 -23.91 -23.86 0.43
CA SER A 226 -24.98 -23.45 1.35
C SER A 226 -25.39 -24.59 2.28
N LEU A 227 -25.67 -25.77 1.73
CA LEU A 227 -26.10 -26.94 2.50
C LEU A 227 -24.97 -27.48 3.43
N PHE A 228 -23.77 -27.70 2.89
CA PHE A 228 -22.67 -28.34 3.63
C PHE A 228 -21.98 -27.42 4.64
N CYS A 229 -22.05 -26.12 4.43
CA CYS A 229 -21.43 -25.11 5.31
C CYS A 229 -22.45 -24.41 6.23
N ASN A 230 -23.72 -24.79 6.15
CA ASN A 230 -24.80 -24.27 6.99
C ASN A 230 -24.92 -22.73 6.91
N VAL A 231 -24.93 -22.20 5.70
CA VAL A 231 -25.16 -20.77 5.42
C VAL A 231 -26.36 -20.61 4.47
N LYS A 232 -27.04 -19.47 4.52
CA LYS A 232 -28.12 -19.19 3.57
C LYS A 232 -27.59 -19.15 2.14
N LEU A 233 -28.40 -19.52 1.16
CA LEU A 233 -27.94 -19.58 -0.24
C LEU A 233 -27.49 -18.21 -0.75
N ASP A 234 -28.17 -17.15 -0.39
CA ASP A 234 -27.85 -15.78 -0.74
C ASP A 234 -26.66 -15.18 0.04
N CYS A 235 -26.16 -15.91 1.05
CA CYS A 235 -24.91 -15.60 1.76
C CYS A 235 -23.68 -16.32 1.17
N VAL A 236 -23.82 -16.99 0.03
CA VAL A 236 -22.72 -17.58 -0.74
C VAL A 236 -22.44 -16.66 -1.94
N ILE A 237 -21.33 -15.95 -1.91
CA ILE A 237 -20.99 -14.87 -2.85
C ILE A 237 -19.83 -15.32 -3.75
N GLU A 238 -19.99 -15.15 -5.05
CA GLU A 238 -18.95 -15.43 -6.02
C GLU A 238 -17.93 -14.27 -6.10
N ASN A 239 -16.67 -14.60 -6.25
CA ASN A 239 -15.57 -13.64 -6.44
C ASN A 239 -14.61 -14.14 -7.53
N ILE A 240 -14.88 -13.76 -8.78
CA ILE A 240 -14.13 -14.18 -9.96
C ILE A 240 -12.85 -13.36 -10.10
N THR A 241 -11.80 -13.95 -10.67
CA THR A 241 -10.58 -13.24 -11.08
C THR A 241 -10.91 -12.20 -12.16
N LEU A 242 -10.56 -10.94 -11.91
CA LEU A 242 -10.84 -9.81 -12.79
C LEU A 242 -9.55 -9.23 -13.37
N PRO A 243 -9.56 -8.81 -14.65
CA PRO A 243 -8.42 -8.13 -15.28
C PRO A 243 -8.22 -6.70 -14.73
N CYS A 244 -9.25 -6.09 -14.17
CA CYS A 244 -9.20 -4.79 -13.52
C CYS A 244 -9.60 -4.94 -12.04
N LEU A 245 -8.66 -4.71 -11.14
CA LEU A 245 -8.87 -4.87 -9.70
C LEU A 245 -10.01 -3.99 -9.17
N TYR A 246 -10.14 -2.76 -9.68
CA TYR A 246 -11.16 -1.80 -9.26
C TYR A 246 -12.58 -2.14 -9.74
N GLU A 247 -12.74 -3.19 -10.52
CA GLU A 247 -14.05 -3.75 -10.89
C GLU A 247 -14.63 -4.65 -9.78
N ALA A 248 -13.80 -5.06 -8.80
CA ALA A 248 -14.22 -6.00 -7.75
C ALA A 248 -15.45 -5.54 -6.94
N PRO A 249 -15.60 -4.28 -6.49
CA PRO A 249 -16.81 -3.83 -5.82
C PRO A 249 -18.07 -4.02 -6.69
N LEU A 250 -17.99 -3.68 -7.98
CA LEU A 250 -19.11 -3.82 -8.91
C LEU A 250 -19.48 -5.28 -9.15
N MET A 251 -18.49 -6.16 -9.25
CA MET A 251 -18.70 -7.59 -9.43
C MET A 251 -19.37 -8.21 -8.19
N LEU A 252 -18.86 -7.90 -6.98
CA LEU A 252 -19.44 -8.40 -5.74
C LEU A 252 -20.87 -7.89 -5.52
N GLU A 253 -21.16 -6.63 -5.89
CA GLU A 253 -22.49 -6.05 -5.73
C GLU A 253 -23.53 -6.62 -6.73
N LYS A 254 -23.12 -7.25 -7.83
CA LYS A 254 -24.04 -8.03 -8.68
C LYS A 254 -24.71 -9.15 -7.88
N SER A 255 -24.02 -9.72 -6.90
CA SER A 255 -24.56 -10.68 -5.94
C SER A 255 -25.21 -10.00 -4.73
N ARG A 256 -25.45 -8.68 -4.77
CA ARG A 256 -26.02 -7.88 -3.68
C ARG A 256 -25.24 -8.03 -2.36
N PHE A 257 -23.90 -8.08 -2.45
CA PHE A 257 -23.04 -8.39 -1.31
C PHE A 257 -23.24 -7.42 -0.15
N SER A 258 -23.31 -6.13 -0.41
CA SER A 258 -23.51 -5.13 0.64
C SER A 258 -24.93 -5.16 1.22
N ASP A 259 -25.96 -5.52 0.43
CA ASP A 259 -27.32 -5.74 0.94
C ASP A 259 -27.37 -6.92 1.92
N VAL A 260 -26.70 -8.03 1.57
CA VAL A 260 -26.60 -9.21 2.43
C VAL A 260 -25.92 -8.86 3.74
N VAL A 261 -24.79 -8.12 3.70
CA VAL A 261 -24.07 -7.65 4.89
C VAL A 261 -24.97 -6.76 5.77
N CYS A 262 -25.62 -5.76 5.19
CA CYS A 262 -26.52 -4.88 5.92
C CYS A 262 -27.68 -5.64 6.57
N ARG A 263 -28.29 -6.57 5.85
CA ARG A 263 -29.36 -7.42 6.39
C ARG A 263 -28.91 -8.29 7.58
N GLU A 264 -27.77 -8.98 7.45
CA GLU A 264 -27.25 -9.85 8.51
C GLU A 264 -26.83 -9.07 9.77
N LEU A 265 -26.45 -7.79 9.63
CA LEU A 265 -26.10 -6.89 10.73
C LEU A 265 -27.26 -5.99 11.21
N GLY A 266 -28.44 -6.07 10.57
CA GLY A 266 -29.57 -5.19 10.90
C GLY A 266 -29.26 -3.70 10.67
N ILE A 267 -28.48 -3.39 9.63
CA ILE A 267 -28.16 -2.02 9.24
C ILE A 267 -29.21 -1.54 8.24
N ASP A 268 -29.89 -0.45 8.58
CA ASP A 268 -30.79 0.25 7.67
C ASP A 268 -30.00 1.35 6.92
N ALA A 269 -29.67 1.08 5.67
CA ALA A 269 -28.92 1.99 4.81
C ALA A 269 -29.43 1.91 3.36
N PRO A 270 -29.37 3.01 2.59
CA PRO A 270 -29.80 3.00 1.18
C PRO A 270 -28.93 2.07 0.35
N ALA A 271 -29.37 1.75 -0.88
CA ALA A 271 -28.53 1.07 -1.85
C ALA A 271 -27.25 1.91 -2.15
N PRO A 272 -26.11 1.27 -2.46
CA PRO A 272 -24.89 2.01 -2.70
C PRO A 272 -24.97 2.84 -4.00
N ASP A 273 -24.57 4.10 -3.95
CA ASP A 273 -24.38 4.90 -5.16
C ASP A 273 -23.04 4.53 -5.80
N LEU A 274 -23.08 3.81 -6.92
CA LEU A 274 -21.91 3.32 -7.63
C LEU A 274 -21.60 4.09 -8.91
N ALA A 275 -22.36 5.15 -9.24
CA ALA A 275 -22.25 5.85 -10.51
C ALA A 275 -20.83 6.41 -10.79
N GLU A 276 -20.19 7.02 -9.79
CA GLU A 276 -18.82 7.53 -9.91
C GLU A 276 -17.82 6.38 -10.13
N TRP A 277 -17.95 5.30 -9.37
CA TRP A 277 -17.07 4.14 -9.46
C TRP A 277 -17.23 3.39 -10.79
N GLU A 278 -18.45 3.22 -11.27
CA GLU A 278 -18.74 2.64 -12.60
C GLU A 278 -18.13 3.49 -13.73
N ASN A 279 -18.27 4.82 -13.65
CA ASN A 279 -17.68 5.74 -14.61
C ASN A 279 -16.14 5.65 -14.60
N MET A 280 -15.52 5.53 -13.43
CA MET A 280 -14.08 5.32 -13.30
C MET A 280 -13.66 4.00 -13.96
N VAL A 281 -14.32 2.88 -13.65
CA VAL A 281 -14.01 1.57 -14.24
C VAL A 281 -14.20 1.58 -15.76
N ARG A 282 -15.23 2.27 -16.27
CA ARG A 282 -15.45 2.44 -17.72
C ARG A 282 -14.27 3.17 -18.36
N ARG A 283 -13.81 4.28 -17.77
CA ARG A 283 -12.62 5.01 -18.26
C ARG A 283 -11.36 4.14 -18.23
N ILE A 284 -11.17 3.33 -17.19
CA ILE A 284 -10.05 2.39 -17.12
C ILE A 284 -10.06 1.42 -18.30
N LYS A 285 -11.23 0.94 -18.71
CA LYS A 285 -11.36 -0.03 -19.81
C LYS A 285 -11.26 0.59 -21.22
N SER A 286 -11.59 1.86 -21.36
CA SER A 286 -11.63 2.57 -22.66
C SER A 286 -10.36 3.37 -22.99
N ARG A 287 -9.25 3.14 -22.29
CA ARG A 287 -7.98 3.87 -22.55
C ARG A 287 -7.44 3.55 -23.94
N GLU A 288 -6.95 4.58 -24.62
CA GLU A 288 -6.50 4.50 -26.02
C GLU A 288 -5.02 4.81 -26.19
N LYS A 289 -4.47 5.71 -25.35
CA LYS A 289 -3.06 6.11 -25.41
C LYS A 289 -2.20 5.10 -24.65
N GLU A 290 -0.90 5.05 -24.96
CA GLU A 290 0.06 4.21 -24.27
C GLU A 290 1.39 4.92 -24.06
N VAL A 291 2.00 4.77 -22.89
CA VAL A 291 3.38 5.20 -22.58
C VAL A 291 4.17 4.08 -21.92
N ARG A 292 5.48 4.09 -22.15
CA ARG A 292 6.44 3.13 -21.58
C ARG A 292 7.24 3.82 -20.48
N ILE A 293 7.06 3.35 -19.26
CA ILE A 293 7.74 3.89 -18.08
C ILE A 293 8.75 2.87 -17.57
N GLY A 294 10.03 3.25 -17.53
CA GLY A 294 11.07 2.46 -16.88
C GLY A 294 11.04 2.68 -15.37
N LEU A 295 10.74 1.65 -14.59
CA LEU A 295 10.92 1.64 -13.15
C LEU A 295 12.27 1.01 -12.85
N VAL A 296 13.27 1.86 -12.52
CA VAL A 296 14.65 1.44 -12.24
C VAL A 296 14.81 1.30 -10.73
N GLY A 297 14.86 0.07 -10.24
CA GLY A 297 14.82 -0.22 -8.81
C GLY A 297 15.64 -1.43 -8.39
N LYS A 298 15.73 -1.63 -7.06
CA LYS A 298 16.47 -2.73 -6.42
C LYS A 298 15.63 -4.00 -6.27
N TYR A 299 14.30 -3.86 -6.15
CA TYR A 299 13.39 -4.95 -5.74
C TYR A 299 12.44 -5.37 -6.87
N VAL A 300 12.85 -5.17 -8.12
CA VAL A 300 12.01 -5.38 -9.30
C VAL A 300 11.63 -6.83 -9.57
N GLN A 301 12.31 -7.80 -8.96
CA GLN A 301 11.97 -9.21 -9.06
C GLN A 301 10.66 -9.58 -8.34
N LEU A 302 10.27 -8.79 -7.31
CA LEU A 302 8.98 -8.89 -6.65
C LEU A 302 8.23 -7.57 -6.86
N HIS A 303 7.25 -7.57 -7.74
CA HIS A 303 6.50 -6.34 -8.10
C HIS A 303 5.76 -5.73 -6.90
N ASP A 304 5.35 -6.53 -5.94
CA ASP A 304 4.69 -6.06 -4.71
C ASP A 304 5.58 -5.17 -3.84
N ALA A 305 6.90 -5.23 -4.02
CA ALA A 305 7.83 -4.31 -3.36
C ALA A 305 7.65 -2.83 -3.78
N TYR A 306 7.02 -2.59 -4.93
CA TYR A 306 6.71 -1.27 -5.47
C TYR A 306 5.24 -1.13 -5.86
N LEU A 307 4.35 -1.84 -5.15
CA LEU A 307 2.93 -1.90 -5.47
C LEU A 307 2.29 -0.51 -5.54
N SER A 308 2.48 0.32 -4.52
CA SER A 308 1.91 1.67 -4.48
C SER A 308 2.45 2.59 -5.57
N VAL A 309 3.74 2.46 -5.95
CA VAL A 309 4.32 3.20 -7.08
C VAL A 309 3.66 2.78 -8.40
N ALA A 310 3.53 1.47 -8.63
CA ALA A 310 2.88 0.92 -9.82
C ALA A 310 1.40 1.33 -9.90
N GLU A 311 0.68 1.28 -8.78
CA GLU A 311 -0.71 1.74 -8.72
C GLU A 311 -0.82 3.25 -8.96
N ALA A 312 0.04 4.07 -8.37
CA ALA A 312 0.04 5.52 -8.58
C ALA A 312 0.31 5.90 -10.05
N LEU A 313 1.21 5.18 -10.74
CA LEU A 313 1.42 5.32 -12.19
C LEU A 313 0.14 4.97 -12.97
N ARG A 314 -0.52 3.85 -12.62
CA ARG A 314 -1.79 3.44 -13.24
C ARG A 314 -2.90 4.45 -12.99
N HIS A 315 -3.02 5.00 -11.77
CA HIS A 315 -4.01 6.02 -11.43
C HIS A 315 -3.82 7.28 -12.29
N ALA A 316 -2.58 7.72 -12.51
CA ALA A 316 -2.28 8.81 -13.42
C ALA A 316 -2.69 8.46 -14.87
N GLY A 317 -2.43 7.22 -15.28
CA GLY A 317 -2.89 6.70 -16.56
C GLY A 317 -4.41 6.72 -16.71
N TYR A 318 -5.16 6.38 -15.64
CA TYR A 318 -6.63 6.47 -15.64
C TYR A 318 -7.13 7.89 -15.81
N ALA A 319 -6.48 8.85 -15.14
CA ALA A 319 -6.82 10.26 -15.23
C ALA A 319 -6.52 10.86 -16.62
N LEU A 320 -5.52 10.32 -17.35
CA LEU A 320 -5.02 10.82 -18.62
C LEU A 320 -5.40 9.94 -19.83
N ASN A 321 -6.35 9.03 -19.68
CA ASN A 321 -6.80 8.10 -20.73
C ASN A 321 -5.64 7.28 -21.36
N THR A 322 -4.69 6.80 -20.52
CA THR A 322 -3.42 6.24 -20.98
C THR A 322 -3.14 4.89 -20.35
N HIS A 323 -2.73 3.92 -21.15
CA HIS A 323 -2.15 2.66 -20.68
C HIS A 323 -0.71 2.89 -20.26
N ILE A 324 -0.37 2.46 -19.05
CA ILE A 324 1.00 2.53 -18.55
C ILE A 324 1.65 1.14 -18.70
N ARG A 325 2.69 1.07 -19.55
CA ARG A 325 3.55 -0.10 -19.70
C ARG A 325 4.77 0.08 -18.81
N ILE A 326 4.77 -0.58 -17.66
CA ILE A 326 5.93 -0.52 -16.75
C ILE A 326 6.96 -1.56 -17.21
N ARG A 327 8.17 -1.07 -17.55
CA ARG A 327 9.36 -1.91 -17.71
C ARG A 327 10.10 -1.94 -16.39
N TRP A 328 10.14 -3.10 -15.77
CA TRP A 328 10.87 -3.33 -14.54
C TRP A 328 12.35 -3.55 -14.84
N ILE A 329 13.20 -2.63 -14.39
CA ILE A 329 14.64 -2.62 -14.69
C ILE A 329 15.40 -2.79 -13.39
N ASP A 330 16.14 -3.91 -13.28
CA ASP A 330 17.05 -4.12 -12.16
C ASP A 330 18.24 -3.16 -12.29
N SER A 331 18.37 -2.28 -11.32
CA SER A 331 19.43 -1.28 -11.33
C SER A 331 20.85 -1.88 -11.31
N GLU A 332 21.02 -3.11 -10.81
CA GLU A 332 22.33 -3.78 -10.85
C GLU A 332 22.75 -4.20 -12.26
N THR A 333 21.80 -4.38 -13.17
CA THR A 333 22.10 -4.78 -14.56
C THR A 333 22.35 -3.59 -15.48
N LEU A 334 22.10 -2.37 -15.00
CA LEU A 334 22.27 -1.16 -15.80
C LEU A 334 23.73 -0.69 -15.76
N THR A 335 24.35 -0.66 -16.92
CA THR A 335 25.74 -0.24 -17.13
C THR A 335 25.83 0.82 -18.23
N GLU A 336 26.95 1.52 -18.36
CA GLU A 336 27.19 2.48 -19.47
C GLU A 336 26.94 1.85 -20.84
N ALA A 337 27.32 0.58 -21.02
CA ALA A 337 27.12 -0.13 -22.29
C ALA A 337 25.66 -0.52 -22.57
N SER A 338 24.86 -0.80 -21.53
CA SER A 338 23.46 -1.25 -21.68
C SER A 338 22.44 -0.11 -21.59
N CYS A 339 22.83 1.10 -21.16
CA CYS A 339 21.93 2.23 -20.96
C CYS A 339 21.08 2.54 -22.20
N ASN A 340 21.69 2.68 -23.38
CA ASN A 340 20.97 3.00 -24.61
C ASN A 340 19.95 1.93 -24.96
N GLU A 341 20.32 0.64 -24.90
CA GLU A 341 19.42 -0.47 -25.22
C GLU A 341 18.25 -0.54 -24.24
N MET A 342 18.50 -0.28 -22.96
CA MET A 342 17.49 -0.44 -21.90
C MET A 342 16.59 0.77 -21.70
N LEU A 343 17.03 1.98 -22.06
CA LEU A 343 16.37 3.24 -21.68
C LEU A 343 15.89 4.11 -22.85
N ASP A 344 16.44 3.97 -24.06
CA ASP A 344 16.18 4.92 -25.18
C ASP A 344 14.71 4.93 -25.64
N ASP A 345 14.03 3.78 -25.65
CA ASP A 345 12.65 3.67 -26.08
C ASP A 345 11.62 4.05 -25.00
N LEU A 346 12.08 4.40 -23.80
CA LEU A 346 11.21 4.82 -22.70
C LEU A 346 10.71 6.26 -22.90
N ASP A 347 9.49 6.49 -22.43
CA ASP A 347 8.84 7.80 -22.43
C ASP A 347 9.02 8.53 -21.09
N GLY A 348 9.37 7.79 -20.02
CA GLY A 348 9.69 8.32 -18.71
C GLY A 348 10.46 7.30 -17.87
N ILE A 349 11.25 7.80 -16.92
CA ILE A 349 12.02 6.98 -15.97
C ILE A 349 11.63 7.35 -14.54
N ILE A 350 11.29 6.36 -13.73
CA ILE A 350 11.03 6.53 -12.30
C ILE A 350 12.04 5.71 -11.49
N VAL A 351 12.66 6.36 -10.49
CA VAL A 351 13.54 5.71 -9.51
C VAL A 351 12.83 5.75 -8.15
N PRO A 352 12.31 4.62 -7.65
CA PRO A 352 11.55 4.56 -6.40
C PRO A 352 12.45 4.58 -5.16
N GLY A 353 11.83 4.56 -3.98
CA GLY A 353 12.48 4.42 -2.69
C GLY A 353 13.22 3.10 -2.52
N GLY A 354 14.14 3.06 -1.57
CA GLY A 354 14.91 1.86 -1.20
C GLY A 354 15.97 2.18 -0.17
N PHE A 355 16.59 1.14 0.41
CA PHE A 355 17.67 1.26 1.40
C PHE A 355 18.91 0.46 0.99
N GLY A 356 20.07 0.89 1.50
CA GLY A 356 21.38 0.23 1.30
C GLY A 356 22.02 0.46 -0.07
N GLY A 357 23.31 0.11 -0.20
CA GLY A 357 24.16 0.50 -1.34
C GLY A 357 24.00 -0.31 -2.63
N ARG A 358 23.18 -1.37 -2.66
CA ARG A 358 23.00 -2.25 -3.82
C ARG A 358 22.36 -1.50 -5.00
N GLY A 359 22.91 -1.63 -6.22
CA GLY A 359 22.35 -1.07 -7.45
C GLY A 359 22.36 0.45 -7.58
N ILE A 360 23.08 1.18 -6.71
CA ILE A 360 23.11 2.65 -6.69
C ILE A 360 23.73 3.22 -7.97
N ASP A 361 24.81 2.64 -8.47
CA ASP A 361 25.48 3.13 -9.69
C ASP A 361 24.55 3.07 -10.91
N GLY A 362 23.79 1.99 -11.07
CA GLY A 362 22.80 1.88 -12.14
C GLY A 362 21.66 2.90 -12.01
N MET A 363 21.23 3.22 -10.78
CA MET A 363 20.24 4.29 -10.56
C MET A 363 20.82 5.67 -10.93
N ILE A 364 22.09 5.96 -10.57
CA ILE A 364 22.79 7.19 -10.95
C ILE A 364 22.89 7.29 -12.48
N LEU A 365 23.24 6.18 -13.16
CA LEU A 365 23.27 6.11 -14.62
C LEU A 365 21.89 6.39 -15.24
N ALA A 366 20.81 5.84 -14.67
CA ALA A 366 19.46 6.10 -15.16
C ALA A 366 19.07 7.59 -15.02
N ALA A 367 19.39 8.22 -13.89
CA ALA A 367 19.14 9.64 -13.65
C ALA A 367 19.94 10.52 -14.61
N ARG A 368 21.22 10.19 -14.82
CA ARG A 368 22.09 10.87 -15.80
C ARG A 368 21.54 10.74 -17.22
N TYR A 369 21.21 9.53 -17.62
CA TYR A 369 20.64 9.25 -18.95
C TYR A 369 19.36 10.05 -19.20
N ALA A 370 18.46 10.08 -18.19
CA ALA A 370 17.24 10.87 -18.27
C ALA A 370 17.53 12.37 -18.44
N ARG A 371 18.44 12.92 -17.64
CA ARG A 371 18.83 14.34 -17.71
C ARG A 371 19.46 14.71 -19.06
N GLU A 372 20.41 13.91 -19.55
CA GLU A 372 21.14 14.19 -20.78
C GLU A 372 20.26 14.05 -22.03
N ASN A 373 19.33 13.09 -22.05
CA ASN A 373 18.48 12.81 -23.19
C ASN A 373 17.07 13.44 -23.09
N GLY A 374 16.82 14.30 -22.08
CA GLY A 374 15.53 14.99 -21.93
C GLY A 374 14.36 14.03 -21.72
N ILE A 375 14.59 12.88 -21.07
CA ILE A 375 13.55 11.94 -20.69
C ILE A 375 12.94 12.41 -19.36
N PRO A 376 11.61 12.50 -19.22
CA PRO A 376 10.97 12.76 -17.94
C PRO A 376 11.50 11.83 -16.84
N TYR A 377 11.92 12.41 -15.72
CA TYR A 377 12.48 11.71 -14.57
C TYR A 377 11.68 12.00 -13.31
N PHE A 378 11.33 10.97 -12.57
CA PHE A 378 10.70 11.10 -11.26
C PHE A 378 11.47 10.29 -10.21
N GLY A 379 12.10 10.97 -9.26
CA GLY A 379 12.83 10.35 -8.15
C GLY A 379 12.05 10.41 -6.85
N ILE A 380 11.75 9.26 -6.24
CA ILE A 380 11.02 9.17 -4.98
C ILE A 380 11.97 8.72 -3.87
N CYS A 381 12.07 9.46 -2.77
CA CYS A 381 12.90 9.19 -1.60
C CYS A 381 14.36 8.92 -2.00
N LEU A 382 14.81 7.67 -2.08
CA LEU A 382 16.12 7.32 -2.63
C LEU A 382 16.32 7.90 -4.04
N GLY A 383 15.29 7.90 -4.88
CA GLY A 383 15.38 8.43 -6.24
C GLY A 383 15.68 9.94 -6.29
N MET A 384 15.20 10.73 -5.34
CA MET A 384 15.63 12.13 -5.19
C MET A 384 17.10 12.20 -4.78
N GLN A 385 17.52 11.40 -3.82
CA GLN A 385 18.92 11.37 -3.36
C GLN A 385 19.87 11.00 -4.49
N ILE A 386 19.50 10.03 -5.32
CA ILE A 386 20.20 9.64 -6.54
C ILE A 386 20.33 10.81 -7.52
N ALA A 387 19.25 11.57 -7.76
CA ALA A 387 19.29 12.73 -8.64
C ALA A 387 20.24 13.82 -8.11
N VAL A 388 20.28 14.05 -6.79
CA VAL A 388 21.21 14.99 -6.14
C VAL A 388 22.66 14.53 -6.30
N ILE A 389 22.95 13.25 -6.06
CA ILE A 389 24.30 12.67 -6.22
C ILE A 389 24.76 12.78 -7.69
N GLU A 390 23.87 12.39 -8.62
CA GLU A 390 24.14 12.49 -10.06
C GLU A 390 24.50 13.93 -10.47
N TYR A 391 23.66 14.88 -10.04
CA TYR A 391 23.83 16.28 -10.38
C TYR A 391 25.10 16.87 -9.76
N ALA A 392 25.41 16.52 -8.53
CA ALA A 392 26.63 16.91 -7.86
C ALA A 392 27.89 16.44 -8.61
N ARG A 393 27.91 15.17 -9.06
CA ARG A 393 29.03 14.57 -9.77
C ARG A 393 29.23 15.15 -11.16
N HIS A 394 28.16 15.21 -11.96
CA HIS A 394 28.29 15.43 -13.41
C HIS A 394 27.96 16.86 -13.84
N VAL A 395 27.34 17.68 -12.97
CA VAL A 395 27.02 19.08 -13.29
C VAL A 395 27.77 20.05 -12.37
N ALA A 396 27.74 19.83 -11.05
CA ALA A 396 28.44 20.72 -10.11
C ALA A 396 29.94 20.41 -9.96
N GLY A 397 30.43 19.32 -10.58
CA GLY A 397 31.86 18.98 -10.62
C GLY A 397 32.45 18.39 -9.34
N ILE A 398 31.58 17.84 -8.45
CA ILE A 398 31.98 17.16 -7.21
C ILE A 398 32.07 15.66 -7.48
N ALA A 399 33.12 15.20 -8.13
CA ALA A 399 33.24 13.85 -8.70
C ALA A 399 33.06 12.70 -7.70
N ASP A 400 33.41 12.91 -6.43
CA ASP A 400 33.29 11.93 -5.32
C ASP A 400 32.06 12.16 -4.43
N ALA A 401 31.07 12.98 -4.89
CA ALA A 401 29.82 13.18 -4.16
C ALA A 401 29.08 11.86 -3.96
N HIS A 402 28.64 11.60 -2.73
CA HIS A 402 27.90 10.37 -2.39
C HIS A 402 26.93 10.59 -1.23
N SER A 403 26.26 9.52 -0.83
CA SER A 403 25.47 9.44 0.39
C SER A 403 26.28 8.80 1.51
N GLY A 404 26.17 9.34 2.73
CA GLY A 404 26.71 8.70 3.94
C GLY A 404 26.10 7.31 4.21
N GLU A 405 24.95 6.99 3.63
CA GLU A 405 24.35 5.64 3.72
C GLU A 405 25.17 4.58 2.95
N PHE A 406 25.78 4.96 1.82
CA PHE A 406 26.40 3.99 0.91
C PHE A 406 27.91 3.98 1.04
N ASP A 407 28.52 5.10 1.44
CA ASP A 407 29.94 5.25 1.72
C ASP A 407 30.15 6.22 2.88
N GLU A 408 30.37 5.66 4.08
CA GLU A 408 30.61 6.42 5.30
C GLU A 408 31.90 7.24 5.26
N LEU A 409 32.85 6.83 4.44
CA LEU A 409 34.17 7.47 4.32
C LEU A 409 34.23 8.50 3.18
N CYS A 410 33.18 8.64 2.37
CA CYS A 410 33.18 9.60 1.29
C CYS A 410 33.38 11.03 1.82
N ARG A 411 34.19 11.80 1.09
CA ARG A 411 34.54 13.18 1.48
C ARG A 411 33.37 14.13 1.33
N HIS A 412 32.58 13.97 0.26
CA HIS A 412 31.47 14.85 -0.09
C HIS A 412 30.14 14.16 0.07
N LYS A 413 29.63 14.11 1.31
CA LYS A 413 28.32 13.57 1.65
C LYS A 413 27.23 14.58 1.28
N VAL A 414 26.81 14.59 0.02
CA VAL A 414 25.72 15.47 -0.46
C VAL A 414 24.35 15.01 0.06
N ILE A 415 24.29 13.76 0.50
CA ILE A 415 23.20 13.14 1.26
C ILE A 415 23.77 12.61 2.57
N ASP A 416 23.21 12.98 3.71
CA ASP A 416 23.73 12.59 5.02
C ASP A 416 22.58 12.36 6.01
N PHE A 417 22.93 11.93 7.23
CA PHE A 417 21.97 11.73 8.30
C PHE A 417 21.12 12.98 8.58
N MET A 418 19.83 12.75 8.77
CA MET A 418 18.95 13.77 9.31
C MET A 418 19.40 14.18 10.73
N PRO A 419 19.30 15.46 11.13
CA PRO A 419 19.66 15.89 12.49
C PRO A 419 18.98 15.04 13.57
N GLY A 420 19.77 14.50 14.49
CA GLY A 420 19.29 13.62 15.57
C GLY A 420 19.24 12.13 15.22
N GLN A 421 19.60 11.74 14.00
CA GLN A 421 19.78 10.36 13.58
C GLN A 421 21.27 9.94 13.72
N SER A 422 21.51 8.64 13.98
CA SER A 422 22.86 8.06 14.00
C SER A 422 22.77 6.55 13.75
N GLU A 423 23.90 5.89 13.49
CA GLU A 423 23.98 4.45 13.27
C GLU A 423 23.65 3.60 14.52
N ASN A 424 23.81 4.20 15.72
CA ASN A 424 23.62 3.53 17.00
C ASN A 424 22.15 3.53 17.48
N ILE A 425 21.19 3.94 16.65
CA ILE A 425 19.76 3.94 16.96
C ILE A 425 19.15 2.66 16.41
N ASP A 426 18.18 2.09 17.13
CA ASP A 426 17.38 0.96 16.66
C ASP A 426 16.85 1.20 15.24
N LYS A 427 16.92 0.18 14.36
CA LYS A 427 16.54 0.36 12.94
C LYS A 427 15.03 0.46 12.75
N GLY A 428 14.22 -0.17 13.60
CA GLY A 428 12.75 -0.14 13.53
C GLY A 428 12.17 1.08 14.23
N GLY A 429 11.18 1.75 13.60
CA GLY A 429 10.41 2.84 14.19
C GLY A 429 11.16 4.14 14.47
N THR A 430 12.38 4.32 13.93
CA THR A 430 13.24 5.50 14.21
C THR A 430 13.43 6.40 13.00
N LEU A 431 12.83 6.07 11.86
CA LEU A 431 12.82 6.89 10.66
C LEU A 431 11.95 8.15 10.85
N ARG A 432 12.09 9.12 9.96
CA ARG A 432 11.08 10.16 9.79
C ARG A 432 9.87 9.54 9.11
N LEU A 433 8.80 9.32 9.87
CA LEU A 433 7.61 8.56 9.47
C LEU A 433 6.35 9.39 9.54
N GLY A 434 5.46 9.22 8.55
CA GLY A 434 4.15 9.86 8.51
C GLY A 434 4.14 11.20 7.77
N GLU A 435 3.06 11.95 7.94
CA GLU A 435 2.84 13.20 7.21
C GLU A 435 3.60 14.37 7.81
N TYR A 436 4.28 15.10 6.91
CA TYR A 436 4.93 16.37 7.24
C TYR A 436 4.60 17.44 6.20
N PRO A 437 4.47 18.72 6.64
CA PRO A 437 4.21 19.82 5.74
C PRO A 437 5.46 20.19 4.92
N CYS A 438 5.21 20.59 3.67
CA CYS A 438 6.23 21.13 2.77
C CYS A 438 5.71 22.42 2.12
N GLU A 439 6.55 23.45 2.06
CA GLU A 439 6.30 24.71 1.36
C GLU A 439 6.95 24.67 -0.02
N ILE A 440 6.16 24.93 -1.05
CA ILE A 440 6.55 24.86 -2.47
C ILE A 440 6.96 26.23 -2.96
N ALA A 441 8.12 26.27 -3.62
CA ALA A 441 8.63 27.50 -4.23
C ALA A 441 7.80 27.90 -5.48
N PRO A 442 7.51 29.20 -5.68
CA PRO A 442 6.74 29.67 -6.82
C PRO A 442 7.48 29.49 -8.15
N GLY A 443 6.72 29.31 -9.23
CA GLY A 443 7.25 29.18 -10.59
C GLY A 443 7.82 27.78 -10.92
N THR A 444 7.74 26.85 -9.99
CA THR A 444 8.30 25.50 -10.10
C THR A 444 7.34 24.53 -10.79
N THR A 445 7.86 23.37 -11.22
CA THR A 445 7.05 22.23 -11.69
C THR A 445 6.18 21.70 -10.57
N MET A 446 6.71 21.72 -9.35
CA MET A 446 5.98 21.34 -8.14
C MET A 446 4.71 22.19 -7.97
N GLU A 447 4.84 23.54 -8.03
CA GLU A 447 3.68 24.42 -7.91
C GLU A 447 2.65 24.17 -9.02
N ARG A 448 3.11 24.01 -10.26
CA ARG A 448 2.20 23.69 -11.39
C ARG A 448 1.44 22.38 -11.20
N CYS A 449 2.08 21.36 -10.62
CA CYS A 449 1.44 20.07 -10.38
C CYS A 449 0.41 20.13 -9.24
N TYR A 450 0.77 20.71 -8.10
CA TYR A 450 -0.10 20.75 -6.91
C TYR A 450 -1.15 21.86 -6.95
N GLY A 451 -0.86 22.98 -7.60
CA GLY A 451 -1.72 24.16 -7.63
C GLY A 451 -1.83 24.89 -6.29
N THR A 452 -0.89 24.65 -5.36
CA THR A 452 -0.84 25.26 -4.02
C THR A 452 0.61 25.43 -3.58
N SER A 453 0.85 26.40 -2.70
CA SER A 453 2.17 26.67 -2.11
C SER A 453 2.47 25.83 -0.86
N ARG A 454 1.52 25.09 -0.32
CA ARG A 454 1.71 24.26 0.87
C ARG A 454 1.01 22.92 0.72
N ILE A 455 1.77 21.86 1.01
CA ILE A 455 1.30 20.47 0.95
C ILE A 455 1.68 19.73 2.23
N SER A 456 1.13 18.53 2.41
CA SER A 456 1.53 17.58 3.44
C SER A 456 1.68 16.22 2.79
N GLU A 457 2.81 15.53 3.01
CA GLU A 457 3.13 14.26 2.36
C GLU A 457 3.76 13.28 3.34
N ARG A 458 3.64 11.96 3.05
CA ARG A 458 4.13 10.90 3.94
C ARG A 458 5.60 10.61 3.68
N HIS A 459 6.37 10.50 4.75
CA HIS A 459 7.81 10.24 4.74
C HIS A 459 8.14 8.85 5.31
N ARG A 460 9.27 8.29 4.81
CA ARG A 460 9.90 7.09 5.33
C ARG A 460 11.39 7.11 5.00
N HIS A 461 12.18 7.91 5.72
CA HIS A 461 13.62 8.04 5.46
C HIS A 461 14.42 8.41 6.71
N ARG A 462 15.74 8.20 6.65
CA ARG A 462 16.73 8.53 7.68
C ARG A 462 17.77 9.51 7.17
N TYR A 463 18.06 9.43 5.87
CA TYR A 463 19.02 10.29 5.20
C TYR A 463 18.29 11.36 4.38
N GLU A 464 18.94 12.51 4.21
CA GLU A 464 18.36 13.65 3.53
C GLU A 464 19.41 14.48 2.83
N PHE A 465 19.00 15.49 2.07
CA PHE A 465 19.86 16.46 1.41
C PHE A 465 20.71 17.20 2.45
N ASN A 466 22.04 17.19 2.26
CA ASN A 466 22.98 17.90 3.13
C ASN A 466 23.03 19.39 2.80
N ASN A 467 22.63 20.21 3.77
CA ASN A 467 22.52 21.67 3.62
C ASN A 467 23.83 22.39 3.28
N ASP A 468 24.99 21.81 3.60
CA ASP A 468 26.29 22.38 3.27
C ASP A 468 26.50 22.49 1.75
N TYR A 469 25.75 21.74 0.97
CA TYR A 469 25.82 21.73 -0.50
C TYR A 469 24.74 22.56 -1.19
N ARG A 470 23.83 23.23 -0.45
CA ARG A 470 22.75 24.05 -1.05
C ARG A 470 23.29 25.07 -2.05
N ASP A 471 24.26 25.87 -1.62
CA ASP A 471 24.76 26.99 -2.41
C ASP A 471 25.47 26.52 -3.68
N VAL A 472 26.28 25.47 -3.60
CA VAL A 472 27.01 24.95 -4.74
C VAL A 472 26.10 24.31 -5.77
N LEU A 473 25.12 23.51 -5.32
CA LEU A 473 24.17 22.85 -6.20
C LEU A 473 23.17 23.82 -6.83
N THR A 474 22.68 24.81 -6.06
CA THR A 474 21.79 25.85 -6.59
C THR A 474 22.50 26.74 -7.61
N ARG A 475 23.77 27.14 -7.37
CA ARG A 475 24.57 27.87 -8.36
C ARG A 475 24.82 27.06 -9.63
N ALA A 476 24.90 25.74 -9.52
CA ALA A 476 25.00 24.85 -10.68
C ALA A 476 23.66 24.67 -11.44
N GLY A 477 22.55 25.18 -10.92
CA GLY A 477 21.22 25.17 -11.56
C GLY A 477 20.22 24.19 -10.99
N LEU A 478 20.51 23.50 -9.87
CA LEU A 478 19.52 22.67 -9.17
C LEU A 478 18.52 23.58 -8.44
N THR A 479 17.25 23.40 -8.67
CA THR A 479 16.19 24.15 -7.99
C THR A 479 15.69 23.39 -6.77
N LEU A 480 15.75 24.02 -5.59
CA LEU A 480 15.14 23.52 -4.36
C LEU A 480 13.68 23.95 -4.37
N SER A 481 12.80 23.09 -4.89
CA SER A 481 11.41 23.44 -5.20
C SER A 481 10.45 23.22 -4.05
N GLY A 482 10.87 22.57 -2.95
CA GLY A 482 10.09 22.39 -1.73
C GLY A 482 10.97 22.27 -0.49
N MET A 483 10.51 22.90 0.59
CA MET A 483 11.23 22.97 1.86
C MET A 483 10.30 22.66 3.03
N SER A 484 10.85 22.15 4.14
CA SER A 484 10.13 22.17 5.41
C SER A 484 9.77 23.60 5.82
N PRO A 485 8.67 23.85 6.58
CA PRO A 485 8.25 25.22 6.94
C PRO A 485 9.28 26.04 7.71
N ASP A 486 10.20 25.37 8.42
CA ASP A 486 11.32 26.00 9.10
C ASP A 486 12.54 26.27 8.18
N GLY A 487 12.44 25.89 6.90
CA GLY A 487 13.47 26.05 5.90
C GLY A 487 14.72 25.17 6.09
N ARG A 488 14.67 24.19 7.01
CA ARG A 488 15.84 23.34 7.32
C ARG A 488 16.01 22.17 6.39
N LEU A 489 14.92 21.53 5.97
CA LEU A 489 14.94 20.31 5.18
C LEU A 489 14.58 20.61 3.74
N VAL A 490 15.35 20.07 2.81
CA VAL A 490 15.04 20.09 1.37
C VAL A 490 14.15 18.89 1.07
N GLU A 491 12.87 19.14 0.81
CA GLU A 491 11.88 18.11 0.56
C GLU A 491 11.77 17.74 -0.91
N THR A 492 12.08 18.68 -1.81
CA THR A 492 12.00 18.45 -3.25
C THR A 492 13.06 19.22 -4.02
N VAL A 493 13.52 18.61 -5.11
CA VAL A 493 14.46 19.22 -6.08
C VAL A 493 13.91 19.07 -7.49
N GLU A 494 14.24 20.03 -8.38
CA GLU A 494 13.89 19.94 -9.79
C GLU A 494 14.91 20.61 -10.70
N LEU A 495 14.89 20.25 -11.98
CA LEU A 495 15.63 20.96 -13.03
C LEU A 495 14.67 21.81 -13.86
N THR A 496 14.73 23.13 -13.69
CA THR A 496 13.92 24.09 -14.45
C THR A 496 14.28 24.02 -15.94
N GLY A 497 13.29 24.11 -16.82
CA GLY A 497 13.50 24.05 -18.28
C GLY A 497 13.66 22.64 -18.85
N ARG A 498 13.51 21.61 -18.04
CA ARG A 498 13.40 20.22 -18.49
C ARG A 498 11.92 19.79 -18.51
N PRO A 499 11.53 18.79 -19.33
CA PRO A 499 10.13 18.37 -19.44
C PRO A 499 9.47 18.00 -18.10
N PHE A 500 10.10 17.18 -17.31
CA PHE A 500 9.76 16.83 -15.92
C PHE A 500 10.99 16.15 -15.32
N PHE A 501 11.75 16.87 -14.54
CA PHE A 501 12.87 16.28 -13.78
C PHE A 501 12.71 16.69 -12.32
N VAL A 502 12.03 15.83 -11.56
CA VAL A 502 11.61 16.11 -10.17
C VAL A 502 12.06 14.98 -9.26
N GLY A 503 12.64 15.35 -8.13
CA GLY A 503 12.93 14.46 -7.01
C GLY A 503 12.20 14.91 -5.76
N VAL A 504 11.59 13.97 -5.03
CA VAL A 504 10.88 14.22 -3.76
C VAL A 504 11.38 13.27 -2.66
N GLN A 505 11.59 13.80 -1.45
CA GLN A 505 12.07 13.00 -0.32
C GLN A 505 10.96 12.14 0.32
N TYR A 506 9.73 12.56 0.17
CA TYR A 506 8.54 11.87 0.63
C TYR A 506 8.03 10.82 -0.38
N HIS A 507 6.95 10.12 -0.02
CA HIS A 507 6.34 9.02 -0.77
C HIS A 507 4.94 9.39 -1.27
N PRO A 508 4.81 10.10 -2.42
CA PRO A 508 3.53 10.55 -2.96
C PRO A 508 2.63 9.40 -3.42
N GLU A 509 3.20 8.22 -3.67
CA GLU A 509 2.48 7.02 -4.06
C GLU A 509 1.44 6.59 -3.01
N PHE A 510 1.70 6.82 -1.72
CA PHE A 510 0.77 6.45 -0.64
C PHE A 510 -0.52 7.28 -0.63
N LYS A 511 -0.50 8.46 -1.23
CA LYS A 511 -1.68 9.35 -1.31
C LYS A 511 -2.43 9.27 -2.64
N SER A 512 -1.98 8.43 -3.57
CA SER A 512 -2.65 8.26 -4.85
C SER A 512 -3.87 7.33 -4.73
N ARG A 513 -4.98 7.71 -5.36
CA ARG A 513 -6.24 6.96 -5.39
C ARG A 513 -6.69 6.76 -6.84
N PRO A 514 -7.45 5.70 -7.17
CA PRO A 514 -7.88 5.44 -8.55
C PRO A 514 -8.81 6.53 -9.10
N ASN A 515 -9.62 7.15 -8.25
CA ASN A 515 -10.50 8.27 -8.58
C ASN A 515 -9.81 9.64 -8.43
N LYS A 516 -8.69 9.73 -7.69
CA LYS A 516 -7.93 10.95 -7.40
C LYS A 516 -6.43 10.68 -7.51
N ALA A 517 -5.94 10.57 -8.74
CA ALA A 517 -4.53 10.35 -9.01
C ALA A 517 -3.66 11.48 -8.44
N HIS A 518 -2.54 11.12 -7.80
CA HIS A 518 -1.64 12.09 -7.17
C HIS A 518 -1.08 13.09 -8.21
N PRO A 519 -1.01 14.40 -7.88
CA PRO A 519 -0.62 15.45 -8.83
C PRO A 519 0.73 15.24 -9.51
N LEU A 520 1.74 14.77 -8.77
CA LEU A 520 3.08 14.54 -9.33
C LEU A 520 3.10 13.37 -10.32
N PHE A 521 2.40 12.28 -10.03
CA PHE A 521 2.28 11.17 -10.98
C PHE A 521 1.52 11.61 -12.25
N ARG A 522 0.48 12.45 -12.11
CA ARG A 522 -0.20 13.04 -13.28
C ARG A 522 0.73 13.92 -14.10
N GLY A 523 1.53 14.79 -13.45
CA GLY A 523 2.51 15.65 -14.12
C GLY A 523 3.59 14.84 -14.84
N PHE A 524 4.10 13.80 -14.20
CA PHE A 524 5.09 12.89 -14.78
C PHE A 524 4.55 12.14 -16.01
N ILE A 525 3.36 11.54 -15.91
CA ILE A 525 2.75 10.82 -17.04
C ILE A 525 2.33 11.77 -18.15
N ALA A 526 1.90 13.01 -17.85
CA ALA A 526 1.62 14.01 -18.86
C ALA A 526 2.89 14.37 -19.67
N ALA A 527 4.03 14.56 -19.00
CA ALA A 527 5.31 14.79 -19.66
C ALA A 527 5.78 13.58 -20.48
N ALA A 528 5.55 12.36 -19.99
CA ALA A 528 5.84 11.14 -20.73
C ALA A 528 4.98 11.01 -22.00
N LEU A 529 3.71 11.38 -21.94
CA LEU A 529 2.81 11.43 -23.09
C LEU A 529 3.27 12.43 -24.14
N ASP A 530 3.60 13.64 -23.73
CA ASP A 530 4.12 14.69 -24.62
C ASP A 530 5.37 14.18 -25.35
N ARG A 531 6.31 13.55 -24.64
CA ARG A 531 7.48 12.91 -25.26
C ARG A 531 7.10 11.82 -26.26
N ALA A 532 6.17 10.92 -25.90
CA ALA A 532 5.74 9.83 -26.77
C ALA A 532 5.07 10.36 -28.07
N GLU A 533 4.31 11.43 -27.98
CA GLU A 533 3.66 12.09 -29.14
C GLU A 533 4.68 12.77 -30.04
N HIS A 534 5.76 13.34 -29.51
CA HIS A 534 6.83 13.97 -30.30
C HIS A 534 7.85 12.97 -30.89
N LYS A 535 7.94 11.75 -30.38
CA LYS A 535 8.77 10.66 -30.96
C LYS A 535 8.12 9.99 -32.17
N ARG A 536 6.78 10.08 -32.29
CA ARG A 536 5.99 9.53 -33.42
C ARG A 536 5.88 10.52 -34.56
#